data_3cb5a0de4fb0247ef0e85a01f1d005a3
#
_entry.id   3cb5a0de4fb0247ef0e85a01f1d005a3
#
_cell.length_a   1.000
_cell.length_b   1.000
_cell.length_c   1.000
_cell.angle_alpha   90.00
_cell.angle_beta   90.00
_cell.angle_gamma   90.00
#
_symmetry.space_group_name_H-M   'P 1'
#
loop_
_entity.id
_entity.type
_entity.pdbx_description
1 polymer ?
#
loop_
_entity_poly.entity_id
_entity_poly.type
_entity_poly.pdbx_seq_one_letter_code
_entity_poly.pdbx_strand_id
1 'polypeptide(L)'
;MAKVKKICIAKNSGDKMEDVNQIEVIANKGIVNDRYFKDNNESDLQITLIESENIDYYNRISNSQMPYINFRRNVITREIELNNLVSKHFFIGEVKLLGIRLCDPCKYLQDMLKDKSLVKKLINRGGLRCEIISDGKISTNDIIKII
;
A
#
# COMPACT_ATOMS: atom_id res chain seq x y z
N MET A 1 6.61 11.89 -12.71
CA MET A 1 5.28 12.24 -12.15
C MET A 1 4.81 11.15 -11.22
N ALA A 2 4.36 11.51 -10.04
CA ALA A 2 3.90 10.56 -9.04
C ALA A 2 2.68 9.79 -9.54
N LYS A 3 2.73 8.47 -9.47
CA LYS A 3 1.65 7.63 -10.00
C LYS A 3 1.59 6.25 -9.38
N VAL A 4 0.48 5.57 -9.63
CA VAL A 4 0.28 4.17 -9.26
C VAL A 4 1.02 3.28 -10.26
N LYS A 5 1.95 2.46 -9.74
CA LYS A 5 2.69 1.51 -10.58
C LYS A 5 1.99 0.16 -10.67
N LYS A 6 1.45 -0.32 -9.54
CA LYS A 6 0.85 -1.65 -9.45
C LYS A 6 -0.20 -1.65 -8.35
N ILE A 7 -1.23 -2.48 -8.49
CA ILE A 7 -2.28 -2.66 -7.49
C ILE A 7 -2.44 -4.14 -7.21
N CYS A 8 -2.62 -4.50 -5.94
CA CYS A 8 -2.88 -5.88 -5.58
C CYS A 8 -3.81 -5.99 -4.38
N ILE A 9 -4.57 -7.09 -4.34
CA ILE A 9 -5.49 -7.40 -3.27
C ILE A 9 -5.40 -8.88 -2.93
N ALA A 10 -5.88 -9.23 -1.74
CA ALA A 10 -6.09 -10.63 -1.37
C ALA A 10 -7.52 -10.78 -0.88
N LYS A 11 -8.26 -11.74 -1.41
CA LYS A 11 -9.66 -11.94 -1.10
C LYS A 11 -9.87 -12.31 0.37
N ASN A 12 -9.01 -13.18 0.90
CA ASN A 12 -9.09 -13.62 2.29
C ASN A 12 -7.74 -13.43 3.00
N SER A 13 -7.80 -13.31 4.32
CA SER A 13 -6.59 -13.21 5.15
C SER A 13 -5.69 -14.43 4.93
N GLY A 14 -4.40 -14.18 4.71
CA GLY A 14 -3.43 -15.24 4.45
C GLY A 14 -3.34 -15.69 3.01
N ASP A 15 -4.28 -15.31 2.16
CA ASP A 15 -4.22 -15.63 0.73
C ASP A 15 -3.06 -14.90 0.06
N LYS A 16 -2.59 -15.48 -1.05
CA LYS A 16 -1.63 -14.83 -1.92
C LYS A 16 -2.25 -13.57 -2.51
N MET A 17 -1.47 -12.49 -2.59
CA MET A 17 -1.92 -11.26 -3.23
C MET A 17 -2.05 -11.47 -4.74
N GLU A 18 -3.06 -10.86 -5.34
CA GLU A 18 -3.32 -10.91 -6.76
C GLU A 18 -3.13 -9.53 -7.39
N ASP A 19 -2.46 -9.49 -8.54
CA ASP A 19 -2.37 -8.29 -9.37
C ASP A 19 -3.73 -7.96 -9.97
N VAL A 20 -4.14 -6.69 -9.85
CA VAL A 20 -5.35 -6.20 -10.51
C VAL A 20 -5.03 -4.86 -11.14
N ASN A 21 -5.75 -4.50 -12.21
CA ASN A 21 -5.54 -3.22 -12.89
C ASN A 21 -6.35 -2.07 -12.28
N GLN A 22 -7.39 -2.40 -11.54
CA GLN A 22 -8.29 -1.41 -10.99
C GLN A 22 -8.94 -1.96 -9.72
N ILE A 23 -9.17 -1.10 -8.75
CA ILE A 23 -9.91 -1.41 -7.54
C ILE A 23 -11.02 -0.38 -7.34
N GLU A 24 -12.11 -0.83 -6.72
CA GLU A 24 -13.16 0.04 -6.24
C GLU A 24 -12.94 0.25 -4.74
N VAL A 25 -12.97 1.52 -4.30
CA VAL A 25 -12.80 1.86 -2.89
C VAL A 25 -14.03 2.58 -2.37
N ILE A 26 -14.39 2.29 -1.14
CA ILE A 26 -15.55 2.88 -0.48
C ILE A 26 -15.09 3.51 0.83
N ALA A 27 -15.44 4.78 0.99
CA ALA A 27 -15.08 5.53 2.18
C ALA A 27 -15.57 4.82 3.43
N ASN A 28 -14.74 4.78 4.46
CA ASN A 28 -15.04 4.17 5.74
C ASN A 28 -15.14 2.64 5.72
N LYS A 29 -14.87 1.99 4.58
CA LYS A 29 -14.97 0.54 4.43
C LYS A 29 -13.69 -0.11 3.93
N GLY A 30 -13.10 0.40 2.86
CA GLY A 30 -11.89 -0.16 2.29
C GLY A 30 -12.01 -0.48 0.81
N ILE A 31 -11.25 -1.49 0.37
CA ILE A 31 -11.20 -1.93 -1.02
C ILE A 31 -12.15 -3.10 -1.21
N VAL A 32 -13.08 -2.97 -2.16
CA VAL A 32 -14.02 -4.06 -2.48
C VAL A 32 -13.23 -5.30 -2.91
N ASN A 33 -13.59 -6.45 -2.37
CA ASN A 33 -12.94 -7.75 -2.59
C ASN A 33 -11.57 -7.91 -1.94
N ASP A 34 -11.15 -6.97 -1.10
CA ASP A 34 -9.94 -7.14 -0.31
C ASP A 34 -10.29 -7.61 1.11
N ARG A 35 -9.37 -8.34 1.73
CA ARG A 35 -9.56 -9.00 3.03
C ARG A 35 -9.90 -8.08 4.19
N TYR A 36 -9.56 -6.79 4.09
CA TYR A 36 -9.83 -5.82 5.15
C TYR A 36 -11.11 -5.02 4.95
N PHE A 37 -11.83 -5.26 3.85
CA PHE A 37 -13.09 -4.56 3.58
C PHE A 37 -14.14 -4.92 4.63
N LYS A 38 -14.68 -3.92 5.32
CA LYS A 38 -15.79 -4.12 6.27
C LYS A 38 -16.47 -2.79 6.59
N ASP A 39 -17.73 -2.86 7.03
CA ASP A 39 -18.48 -1.69 7.47
C ASP A 39 -17.82 -1.06 8.71
N ASN A 40 -17.85 0.27 8.79
CA ASN A 40 -17.26 1.04 9.90
C ASN A 40 -15.84 0.61 10.21
N ASN A 41 -15.02 0.51 9.17
CA ASN A 41 -13.65 0.04 9.31
C ASN A 41 -12.75 1.09 9.96
N GLU A 42 -11.77 0.60 10.72
CA GLU A 42 -10.75 1.48 11.31
C GLU A 42 -10.04 2.31 10.24
N SER A 43 -9.71 3.56 10.56
CA SER A 43 -9.12 4.50 9.60
C SER A 43 -7.78 3.99 9.05
N ASP A 44 -7.04 3.20 9.79
CA ASP A 44 -5.73 2.69 9.39
C ASP A 44 -5.76 1.28 8.81
N LEU A 45 -6.96 0.72 8.57
CA LEU A 45 -7.11 -0.62 8.01
C LEU A 45 -7.80 -0.63 6.65
N GLN A 46 -7.96 0.52 6.01
CA GLN A 46 -8.75 0.62 4.79
C GLN A 46 -7.94 0.41 3.51
N ILE A 47 -6.77 1.01 3.41
CA ILE A 47 -5.90 0.87 2.24
C ILE A 47 -4.45 1.13 2.63
N THR A 48 -3.54 0.38 2.02
CA THR A 48 -2.10 0.55 2.26
C THR A 48 -1.37 0.86 0.97
N LEU A 49 -0.37 1.74 1.06
CA LEU A 49 0.48 2.14 -0.05
C LEU A 49 1.94 1.83 0.30
N ILE A 50 2.75 1.53 -0.71
CA ILE A 50 4.20 1.40 -0.55
C ILE A 50 4.90 1.92 -1.80
N GLU A 51 6.06 2.53 -1.62
CA GLU A 51 6.87 3.03 -2.72
C GLU A 51 7.62 1.88 -3.40
N SER A 52 7.50 1.77 -4.73
CA SER A 52 8.28 0.78 -5.49
C SER A 52 9.78 0.97 -5.26
N GLU A 53 10.22 2.20 -5.10
CA GLU A 53 11.62 2.53 -4.82
C GLU A 53 12.12 1.89 -3.53
N ASN A 54 11.29 1.78 -2.52
CA ASN A 54 11.66 1.14 -1.25
C ASN A 54 11.71 -0.39 -1.38
N ILE A 55 10.87 -0.98 -2.21
CA ILE A 55 10.95 -2.41 -2.52
C ILE A 55 12.22 -2.69 -3.32
N ASP A 56 12.51 -1.86 -4.30
CA ASP A 56 13.74 -1.99 -5.10
C ASP A 56 14.99 -1.85 -4.21
N TYR A 57 14.96 -0.91 -3.27
CA TYR A 57 16.02 -0.77 -2.27
C TYR A 57 16.21 -2.04 -1.44
N TYR A 58 15.10 -2.60 -0.93
CA TYR A 58 15.15 -3.84 -0.16
C TYR A 58 15.78 -4.98 -0.98
N ASN A 59 15.32 -5.14 -2.23
CA ASN A 59 15.84 -6.20 -3.10
C ASN A 59 17.34 -6.02 -3.37
N ARG A 60 17.78 -4.79 -3.54
CA ARG A 60 19.20 -4.49 -3.80
C ARG A 60 20.08 -4.84 -2.60
N ILE A 61 19.71 -4.39 -1.39
CA ILE A 61 20.53 -4.65 -0.20
C ILE A 61 20.43 -6.09 0.30
N SER A 62 19.36 -6.81 -0.09
CA SER A 62 19.15 -8.20 0.28
C SER A 62 19.63 -9.18 -0.79
N ASN A 63 20.11 -8.67 -1.92
CA ASN A 63 20.48 -9.45 -3.09
C ASN A 63 19.34 -10.42 -3.48
N SER A 64 18.12 -9.90 -3.54
CA SER A 64 16.92 -10.68 -3.82
C SER A 64 16.11 -10.05 -4.95
N GLN A 65 15.10 -10.78 -5.44
CA GLN A 65 14.20 -10.33 -6.51
C GLN A 65 12.74 -10.59 -6.11
N MET A 66 12.36 -10.16 -4.91
CA MET A 66 11.00 -10.33 -4.44
C MET A 66 10.03 -9.51 -5.28
N PRO A 67 8.96 -10.13 -5.81
CA PRO A 67 7.91 -9.39 -6.50
C PRO A 67 7.26 -8.34 -5.61
N TYR A 68 6.82 -7.24 -6.19
CA TYR A 68 6.18 -6.16 -5.44
C TYR A 68 4.99 -6.65 -4.60
N ILE A 69 4.18 -7.55 -5.14
CA ILE A 69 2.97 -8.03 -4.44
C ILE A 69 3.28 -8.82 -3.18
N ASN A 70 4.49 -9.37 -3.05
CA ASN A 70 4.87 -10.14 -1.87
C ASN A 70 5.00 -9.28 -0.62
N PHE A 71 5.09 -7.96 -0.75
CA PHE A 71 5.13 -7.03 0.38
C PHE A 71 3.73 -6.76 0.94
N ARG A 72 2.69 -7.26 0.29
CA ARG A 72 1.30 -7.28 0.77
C ARG A 72 0.71 -5.91 1.05
N ARG A 73 1.14 -4.90 0.32
CA ARG A 73 0.51 -3.59 0.30
C ARG A 73 -0.37 -3.47 -0.95
N ASN A 74 -1.45 -2.71 -0.84
CA ASN A 74 -2.46 -2.65 -1.91
C ASN A 74 -1.99 -1.85 -3.12
N VAL A 75 -1.42 -0.68 -2.92
CA VAL A 75 -1.04 0.23 -4.01
C VAL A 75 0.47 0.46 -3.96
N ILE A 76 1.15 0.08 -5.03
CA ILE A 76 2.58 0.30 -5.20
C ILE A 76 2.74 1.57 -6.01
N THR A 77 3.43 2.57 -5.44
CA THR A 77 3.57 3.90 -6.02
C THR A 77 4.97 4.12 -6.56
N ARG A 78 5.14 5.17 -7.36
CA ARG A 78 6.45 5.65 -7.80
C ARG A 78 6.49 7.17 -7.82
N GLU A 79 7.70 7.71 -7.59
CA GLU A 79 8.00 9.15 -7.65
C GLU A 79 7.24 9.97 -6.59
N ILE A 80 7.00 9.39 -5.42
CA ILE A 80 6.41 10.10 -4.29
C ILE A 80 6.99 9.59 -2.98
N GLU A 81 7.22 10.52 -2.05
CA GLU A 81 7.67 10.19 -0.70
C GLU A 81 6.45 10.08 0.21
N LEU A 82 5.97 8.86 0.43
CA LEU A 82 4.75 8.61 1.19
C LEU A 82 4.85 9.03 2.65
N ASN A 83 6.05 9.00 3.23
CA ASN A 83 6.22 9.40 4.62
C ASN A 83 5.80 10.84 4.88
N ASN A 84 5.90 11.70 3.86
CA ASN A 84 5.49 13.10 3.96
C ASN A 84 3.98 13.30 3.95
N LEU A 85 3.21 12.25 3.71
CA LEU A 85 1.74 12.32 3.61
C LEU A 85 1.01 11.94 4.88
N VAL A 86 1.71 11.62 5.95
CA VAL A 86 1.09 11.38 7.27
C VAL A 86 0.34 12.64 7.70
N SER A 87 -0.91 12.49 8.08
CA SER A 87 -1.83 13.57 8.47
C SER A 87 -2.20 14.53 7.34
N LYS A 88 -1.96 14.14 6.10
CA LYS A 88 -2.27 14.99 4.94
C LYS A 88 -3.25 14.31 4.00
N HIS A 89 -4.09 15.12 3.37
CA HIS A 89 -4.98 14.68 2.31
C HIS A 89 -4.26 14.73 0.97
N PHE A 90 -4.60 13.79 0.10
CA PHE A 90 -4.07 13.74 -1.26
C PHE A 90 -5.04 12.96 -2.14
N PHE A 91 -4.84 13.02 -3.46
CA PHE A 91 -5.66 12.28 -4.42
C PHE A 91 -4.85 11.22 -5.13
N ILE A 92 -5.47 10.06 -5.35
CA ILE A 92 -5.03 9.10 -6.35
C ILE A 92 -6.14 9.03 -7.39
N GLY A 93 -5.87 9.55 -8.60
CA GLY A 93 -6.93 9.76 -9.58
C GLY A 93 -8.01 10.66 -9.00
N GLU A 94 -9.23 10.16 -8.95
CA GLU A 94 -10.38 10.87 -8.39
C GLU A 94 -10.58 10.66 -6.90
N VAL A 95 -9.88 9.69 -6.31
CA VAL A 95 -10.12 9.27 -4.94
C VAL A 95 -9.30 10.10 -3.97
N LYS A 96 -9.98 10.68 -2.98
CA LYS A 96 -9.33 11.42 -1.90
C LYS A 96 -9.00 10.48 -0.75
N LEU A 97 -7.76 10.55 -0.30
CA LEU A 97 -7.23 9.75 0.81
C LEU A 97 -6.65 10.67 1.88
N LEU A 98 -6.58 10.13 3.09
CA LEU A 98 -5.88 10.77 4.22
C LEU A 98 -4.80 9.81 4.73
N GLY A 99 -3.57 10.27 4.77
CA GLY A 99 -2.48 9.51 5.36
C GLY A 99 -2.66 9.44 6.88
N ILE A 100 -2.65 8.24 7.45
CA ILE A 100 -2.89 8.03 8.88
C ILE A 100 -1.58 7.78 9.62
N ARG A 101 -0.84 6.77 9.22
CA ARG A 101 0.44 6.44 9.83
C ARG A 101 1.27 5.54 8.93
N LEU A 102 2.55 5.46 9.20
CA LEU A 102 3.42 4.56 8.45
C LEU A 102 3.07 3.11 8.75
N CYS A 103 3.21 2.26 7.73
CA CYS A 103 3.15 0.82 7.92
C CYS A 103 4.45 0.36 8.55
N ASP A 104 4.35 -0.33 9.68
CA ASP A 104 5.54 -0.94 10.26
C ASP A 104 5.85 -2.25 9.52
N PRO A 105 7.12 -2.51 9.19
CA PRO A 105 7.52 -3.83 8.74
C PRO A 105 7.30 -4.80 9.91
N CYS A 106 6.57 -5.89 9.68
CA CYS A 106 6.15 -6.77 10.77
C CYS A 106 6.82 -8.13 10.70
N LYS A 107 6.77 -8.83 11.83
CA LYS A 107 7.32 -10.19 11.92
C LYS A 107 6.65 -11.14 10.92
N TYR A 108 5.34 -10.98 10.69
CA TYR A 108 4.62 -11.78 9.70
C TYR A 108 5.26 -11.67 8.32
N LEU A 109 5.53 -10.46 7.87
CA LEU A 109 6.18 -10.21 6.59
C LEU A 109 7.61 -10.75 6.58
N GLN A 110 8.34 -10.57 7.68
CA GLN A 110 9.68 -11.10 7.85
C GLN A 110 9.72 -12.62 7.70
N ASP A 111 8.79 -13.33 8.36
CA ASP A 111 8.70 -14.79 8.28
C ASP A 111 8.28 -15.23 6.88
N MET A 112 7.35 -14.53 6.28
CA MET A 112 6.83 -14.85 4.95
C MET A 112 7.90 -14.72 3.87
N LEU A 113 8.74 -13.69 3.94
CA LEU A 113 9.85 -13.48 3.00
C LEU A 113 11.14 -14.22 3.42
N LYS A 114 11.11 -14.92 4.57
CA LYS A 114 12.23 -15.69 5.10
C LYS A 114 13.50 -14.85 5.28
N ASP A 115 13.34 -13.60 5.69
CA ASP A 115 14.45 -12.69 5.94
C ASP A 115 14.38 -12.17 7.38
N LYS A 116 15.26 -12.65 8.24
CA LYS A 116 15.30 -12.29 9.65
C LYS A 116 15.65 -10.83 9.90
N SER A 117 16.23 -10.16 8.91
CA SER A 117 16.63 -8.74 9.02
C SER A 117 15.65 -7.80 8.32
N LEU A 118 14.51 -8.30 7.84
CA LEU A 118 13.55 -7.50 7.07
C LEU A 118 13.07 -6.27 7.84
N VAL A 119 12.70 -6.43 9.11
CA VAL A 119 12.21 -5.31 9.93
C VAL A 119 13.24 -4.19 9.98
N LYS A 120 14.50 -4.54 10.19
CA LYS A 120 15.60 -3.57 10.23
C LYS A 120 15.82 -2.90 8.87
N LYS A 121 15.76 -3.67 7.78
CA LYS A 121 15.98 -3.16 6.42
C LYS A 121 14.87 -2.22 5.96
N LEU A 122 13.63 -2.45 6.40
CA LEU A 122 12.47 -1.68 5.98
C LEU A 122 11.99 -0.65 7.02
N ILE A 123 12.77 -0.35 8.03
CA ILE A 123 12.38 0.68 9.01
C ILE A 123 12.14 2.00 8.28
N ASN A 124 10.98 2.62 8.51
CA ASN A 124 10.49 3.83 7.84
C ASN A 124 10.33 3.68 6.31
N ARG A 125 10.34 2.46 5.79
CA ARG A 125 10.18 2.17 4.36
C ARG A 125 9.04 1.18 4.08
N GLY A 126 8.24 0.88 5.10
CA GLY A 126 7.17 -0.13 4.99
C GLY A 126 5.89 0.36 4.32
N GLY A 127 5.79 1.63 4.00
CA GLY A 127 4.63 2.21 3.35
C GLY A 127 3.75 3.05 4.27
N LEU A 128 2.55 3.38 3.79
CA LEU A 128 1.62 4.30 4.44
C LEU A 128 0.24 3.65 4.55
N ARG A 129 -0.36 3.73 5.73
CA ARG A 129 -1.76 3.37 5.95
C ARG A 129 -2.61 4.60 5.74
N CYS A 130 -3.70 4.46 4.97
CA CYS A 130 -4.56 5.58 4.62
C CYS A 130 -6.02 5.28 4.90
N GLU A 131 -6.76 6.35 5.16
CA GLU A 131 -8.21 6.34 5.21
C GLU A 131 -8.76 6.78 3.86
N ILE A 132 -9.79 6.10 3.39
CA ILE A 132 -10.48 6.48 2.15
C ILE A 132 -11.52 7.52 2.49
N ILE A 133 -11.38 8.73 1.93
CA ILE A 133 -12.27 9.85 2.21
C ILE A 133 -13.42 9.91 1.22
N SER A 134 -13.19 9.52 -0.04
CA SER A 134 -14.24 9.52 -1.06
C SER A 134 -14.28 8.20 -1.81
N ASP A 135 -15.48 7.79 -2.21
CA ASP A 135 -15.67 6.59 -3.03
C ASP A 135 -15.13 6.81 -4.43
N GLY A 136 -14.72 5.74 -5.08
CA GLY A 136 -14.30 5.80 -6.46
C GLY A 136 -13.47 4.61 -6.87
N LYS A 137 -12.77 4.76 -7.99
CA LYS A 137 -11.90 3.72 -8.54
C LYS A 137 -10.48 4.22 -8.61
N ILE A 138 -9.54 3.33 -8.31
CA ILE A 138 -8.11 3.57 -8.47
C ILE A 138 -7.60 2.59 -9.51
N SER A 139 -6.89 3.10 -10.50
CA SER A 139 -6.37 2.30 -11.62
C SER A 139 -4.87 2.43 -11.70
N THR A 140 -4.24 1.43 -12.28
CA THR A 140 -2.82 1.47 -12.63
C THR A 140 -2.55 2.71 -13.50
N ASN A 141 -1.48 3.42 -13.23
CA ASN A 141 -1.07 4.67 -13.87
C ASN A 141 -1.85 5.91 -13.45
N ASP A 142 -2.79 5.79 -12.53
CA ASP A 142 -3.45 6.98 -11.96
C ASP A 142 -2.41 7.90 -11.33
N ILE A 143 -2.61 9.20 -11.52
CA ILE A 143 -1.73 10.24 -11.01
C ILE A 143 -2.03 10.49 -9.53
N ILE A 144 -0.96 10.67 -8.75
CA ILE A 144 -1.07 11.01 -7.34
C ILE A 144 -0.81 12.49 -7.19
N LYS A 145 -1.76 13.22 -6.60
CA LYS A 145 -1.66 14.68 -6.41
C LYS A 145 -1.73 15.04 -4.94
N ILE A 146 -0.77 15.81 -4.49
CA ILE A 146 -0.77 16.38 -3.14
C ILE A 146 -1.60 17.66 -3.16
N ILE A 147 -2.44 17.81 -2.16
CA ILE A 147 -3.30 18.99 -2.04
C ILE A 147 -2.52 20.17 -1.47
#